data_9b88e991908dadae73f9814c90cf6991
#
_entry.id   9b88e991908dadae73f9814c90cf6991
#
_cell.length_a   1.000
_cell.length_b   1.000
_cell.length_c   1.000
_cell.angle_alpha   90.00
_cell.angle_beta   90.00
_cell.angle_gamma   90.00
#
_symmetry.space_group_name_H-M   'P 1'
#
loop_
_entity.id
_entity.type
_entity.pdbx_description
1 polymer ?
#
loop_
_entity_poly.entity_id
_entity_poly.type
_entity_poly.pdbx_seq_one_letter_code
_entity_poly.pdbx_strand_id
1 'polypeptide(L)'
;MINVERYYCTYFDHRYLDKGLALYQSMVEWCKDFTLFVLCLSPECYDELQKLDLPGIKIISLTELEKWDSDLLKAKATRSLMEYYFTCTPSLPLYIFEHFPPVDLITYLDSDLFFFSDPEPVFDEIQGNSIAIIGHKFPPHFRHLEDRGKYNVGWVSFRRDASGLACLSWYRESCLEWCYDRLEDGKFADQKYLDYFPDRFSNVVELQHKGANLAPWNISNYQIHKTGSYVMVDDQQLIFYHFHGVKHVIGPMYDSGLSGYHFKMTKIIRNELYKPYIHCLFQNRTKITSEVNQGIRYGAMYRTCVMDVLRYFNNDFRVNGFSISALSSHPYVIGRGNRRGGR
;
A
#
# COMPACT_ATOMS: atom_id res chain seq x y z
N MET A 1 26.30 -15.09 9.21
CA MET A 1 25.53 -13.81 9.28
C MET A 1 24.50 -14.01 10.38
N ILE A 2 24.42 -13.09 11.33
CA ILE A 2 23.38 -13.13 12.37
C ILE A 2 22.06 -12.84 11.63
N ASN A 3 21.12 -13.78 11.71
CA ASN A 3 19.80 -13.58 11.14
C ASN A 3 19.07 -12.54 12.01
N VAL A 4 18.74 -11.39 11.44
CA VAL A 4 18.05 -10.30 12.15
C VAL A 4 16.57 -10.43 11.84
N GLU A 5 15.73 -10.66 12.84
CA GLU A 5 14.29 -10.65 12.66
C GLU A 5 13.82 -9.25 12.23
N ARG A 6 13.01 -9.18 11.18
CA ARG A 6 12.44 -7.93 10.65
C ARG A 6 10.99 -7.79 11.09
N TYR A 7 10.66 -6.63 11.59
CA TYR A 7 9.31 -6.32 12.08
C TYR A 7 8.58 -5.40 11.12
N TYR A 8 7.42 -5.85 10.68
CA TYR A 8 6.57 -5.10 9.77
C TYR A 8 5.18 -4.91 10.37
N CYS A 9 4.49 -3.85 9.96
CA CYS A 9 3.07 -3.70 10.28
C CYS A 9 2.31 -3.22 9.05
N THR A 10 1.05 -3.60 8.99
CA THR A 10 0.10 -3.21 7.96
C THR A 10 -1.31 -3.18 8.54
N TYR A 11 -2.25 -2.62 7.81
CA TYR A 11 -3.66 -2.71 8.17
C TYR A 11 -4.53 -2.94 6.93
N PHE A 12 -5.63 -3.64 7.13
CA PHE A 12 -6.69 -3.80 6.13
C PHE A 12 -8.00 -4.29 6.76
N ASP A 13 -9.11 -4.07 6.05
CA ASP A 13 -10.40 -4.66 6.37
C ASP A 13 -10.65 -5.92 5.50
N HIS A 14 -11.80 -6.57 5.71
CA HIS A 14 -12.18 -7.78 4.97
C HIS A 14 -12.23 -7.59 3.44
N ARG A 15 -12.41 -6.35 2.94
CA ARG A 15 -12.47 -6.04 1.50
C ARG A 15 -11.09 -6.04 0.84
N TYR A 16 -10.04 -5.86 1.64
CA TYR A 16 -8.65 -5.89 1.22
C TYR A 16 -7.90 -7.14 1.68
N LEU A 17 -8.61 -8.11 2.28
CA LEU A 17 -8.02 -9.33 2.82
C LEU A 17 -7.26 -10.15 1.76
N ASP A 18 -7.76 -10.23 0.53
CA ASP A 18 -7.08 -10.90 -0.58
C ASP A 18 -5.72 -10.26 -0.90
N LYS A 19 -5.60 -8.94 -0.80
CA LYS A 19 -4.35 -8.19 -0.99
C LYS A 19 -3.41 -8.37 0.20
N GLY A 20 -3.90 -8.22 1.42
CA GLY A 20 -3.10 -8.44 2.63
C GLY A 20 -2.52 -9.86 2.70
N LEU A 21 -3.29 -10.88 2.29
CA LEU A 21 -2.79 -12.25 2.15
C LEU A 21 -1.76 -12.39 1.03
N ALA A 22 -1.90 -11.66 -0.08
CA ALA A 22 -0.90 -11.66 -1.15
C ALA A 22 0.41 -11.00 -0.70
N LEU A 23 0.35 -9.88 0.04
CA LEU A 23 1.51 -9.29 0.69
C LEU A 23 2.21 -10.33 1.58
N TYR A 24 1.49 -10.95 2.51
CA TYR A 24 2.04 -11.97 3.40
C TYR A 24 2.70 -13.13 2.64
N GLN A 25 2.03 -13.68 1.61
CA GLN A 25 2.56 -14.81 0.83
C GLN A 25 3.85 -14.43 0.11
N SER A 26 3.94 -13.21 -0.42
CA SER A 26 5.18 -12.73 -1.03
C SER A 26 6.29 -12.51 0.00
N MET A 27 5.95 -12.10 1.23
CA MET A 27 6.92 -12.01 2.33
C MET A 27 7.44 -13.38 2.76
N VAL A 28 6.58 -14.40 2.83
CA VAL A 28 7.00 -15.79 3.12
C VAL A 28 7.99 -16.31 2.09
N GLU A 29 7.82 -15.91 0.83
CA GLU A 29 8.72 -16.33 -0.26
C GLU A 29 10.08 -15.62 -0.21
N TRP A 30 10.09 -14.31 0.10
CA TRP A 30 11.27 -13.47 -0.11
C TRP A 30 11.90 -12.91 1.16
N CYS A 31 11.13 -12.71 2.23
CA CYS A 31 11.65 -12.18 3.47
C CYS A 31 12.11 -13.34 4.38
N LYS A 32 13.33 -13.24 4.89
CA LYS A 32 13.79 -14.13 5.95
C LYS A 32 13.12 -13.72 7.25
N ASP A 33 13.30 -14.47 8.30
CA ASP A 33 12.79 -14.24 9.65
C ASP A 33 12.07 -12.90 9.88
N PHE A 34 10.74 -12.92 9.81
CA PHE A 34 9.93 -11.72 9.99
C PHE A 34 8.73 -11.96 10.89
N THR A 35 8.30 -10.90 11.54
CA THR A 35 6.97 -10.80 12.16
C THR A 35 6.17 -9.68 11.47
N LEU A 36 4.97 -9.99 10.98
CA LEU A 36 4.02 -9.05 10.42
C LEU A 36 2.87 -8.80 11.39
N PHE A 37 2.81 -7.59 11.96
CA PHE A 37 1.67 -7.14 12.75
C PHE A 37 0.57 -6.64 11.81
N VAL A 38 -0.63 -7.20 11.94
CA VAL A 38 -1.79 -6.82 11.12
C VAL A 38 -2.87 -6.20 12.00
N LEU A 39 -3.13 -4.92 11.81
CA LEU A 39 -4.32 -4.28 12.37
C LEU A 39 -5.53 -4.63 11.53
N CYS A 40 -6.40 -5.45 12.08
CA CYS A 40 -7.66 -5.85 11.47
C CYS A 40 -8.70 -4.75 11.64
N LEU A 41 -9.00 -4.03 10.57
CA LEU A 41 -9.90 -2.88 10.59
C LEU A 41 -11.39 -3.26 10.63
N SER A 42 -11.72 -4.55 10.52
CA SER A 42 -13.08 -5.07 10.70
C SER A 42 -13.07 -6.40 11.45
N PRO A 43 -14.16 -6.74 12.18
CA PRO A 43 -14.29 -8.02 12.87
C PRO A 43 -14.12 -9.22 11.94
N GLU A 44 -14.69 -9.16 10.73
CA GLU A 44 -14.60 -10.23 9.74
C GLU A 44 -13.15 -10.49 9.32
N CYS A 45 -12.33 -9.42 9.20
CA CYS A 45 -10.91 -9.56 8.92
C CYS A 45 -10.17 -10.26 10.07
N TYR A 46 -10.46 -9.86 11.30
CA TYR A 46 -9.88 -10.45 12.50
C TYR A 46 -10.21 -11.94 12.60
N ASP A 47 -11.49 -12.29 12.49
CA ASP A 47 -11.98 -13.66 12.60
C ASP A 47 -11.38 -14.56 11.52
N GLU A 48 -11.25 -14.06 10.31
CA GLU A 48 -10.68 -14.84 9.20
C GLU A 48 -9.17 -15.07 9.38
N LEU A 49 -8.40 -14.03 9.74
CA LEU A 49 -6.97 -14.20 10.01
C LEU A 49 -6.71 -15.09 11.23
N GLN A 50 -7.56 -15.03 12.25
CA GLN A 50 -7.47 -15.91 13.40
C GLN A 50 -7.70 -17.40 13.01
N LYS A 51 -8.68 -17.68 12.12
CA LYS A 51 -8.93 -19.03 11.59
C LYS A 51 -7.77 -19.55 10.75
N LEU A 52 -7.14 -18.67 9.97
CA LEU A 52 -6.03 -19.05 9.08
C LEU A 52 -4.74 -19.39 9.87
N ASP A 53 -4.57 -18.86 11.07
CA ASP A 53 -3.42 -19.09 11.97
C ASP A 53 -2.06 -19.09 11.25
N LEU A 54 -1.79 -17.99 10.55
CA LEU A 54 -0.63 -17.87 9.65
C LEU A 54 0.68 -17.63 10.44
N PRO A 55 1.72 -18.44 10.21
CA PRO A 55 3.02 -18.27 10.88
C PRO A 55 3.62 -16.87 10.66
N GLY A 56 4.18 -16.27 11.70
CA GLY A 56 4.80 -14.94 11.62
C GLY A 56 3.82 -13.77 11.56
N ILE A 57 2.50 -14.01 11.59
CA ILE A 57 1.49 -12.96 11.73
C ILE A 57 1.11 -12.76 13.20
N LYS A 58 1.00 -11.50 13.61
CA LYS A 58 0.37 -11.08 14.87
C LYS A 58 -0.79 -10.16 14.56
N ILE A 59 -2.01 -10.61 14.87
CA ILE A 59 -3.22 -9.84 14.64
C ILE A 59 -3.51 -8.91 15.82
N ILE A 60 -3.95 -7.69 15.50
CA ILE A 60 -4.40 -6.66 16.45
C ILE A 60 -5.78 -6.24 15.99
N SER A 61 -6.76 -6.25 16.87
CA SER A 61 -8.09 -5.75 16.52
C SER A 61 -8.14 -4.23 16.56
N LEU A 62 -8.99 -3.61 15.71
CA LEU A 62 -9.22 -2.17 15.77
C LEU A 62 -9.71 -1.73 17.15
N THR A 63 -10.50 -2.56 17.82
CA THR A 63 -10.98 -2.29 19.18
C THR A 63 -9.86 -2.22 20.23
N GLU A 64 -8.82 -3.04 20.09
CA GLU A 64 -7.64 -2.97 20.97
C GLU A 64 -6.87 -1.67 20.75
N LEU A 65 -6.64 -1.29 19.49
CA LEU A 65 -5.98 -0.02 19.18
C LEU A 65 -6.80 1.18 19.68
N GLU A 66 -8.12 1.18 19.48
CA GLU A 66 -9.02 2.26 19.94
C GLU A 66 -9.10 2.36 21.47
N LYS A 67 -8.98 1.24 22.19
CA LYS A 67 -8.92 1.25 23.66
C LYS A 67 -7.61 1.85 24.18
N TRP A 68 -6.51 1.56 23.52
CA TRP A 68 -5.20 2.11 23.86
C TRP A 68 -5.10 3.58 23.46
N ASP A 69 -5.59 3.96 22.28
CA ASP A 69 -5.56 5.31 21.72
C ASP A 69 -6.99 5.87 21.62
N SER A 70 -7.52 6.38 22.74
CA SER A 70 -8.89 6.91 22.79
C SER A 70 -9.12 8.15 21.92
N ASP A 71 -8.08 8.87 21.50
CA ASP A 71 -8.19 10.02 20.60
C ASP A 71 -8.60 9.60 19.19
N LEU A 72 -8.30 8.35 18.79
CA LEU A 72 -8.80 7.77 17.54
C LEU A 72 -10.34 7.76 17.48
N LEU A 73 -11.03 7.50 18.60
CA LEU A 73 -12.50 7.53 18.64
C LEU A 73 -13.07 8.92 18.35
N LYS A 74 -12.38 9.98 18.80
CA LYS A 74 -12.75 11.36 18.47
C LYS A 74 -12.57 11.65 16.98
N ALA A 75 -11.45 11.22 16.41
CA ALA A 75 -11.18 11.34 14.98
C ALA A 75 -12.20 10.55 14.14
N LYS A 76 -12.56 9.33 14.56
CA LYS A 76 -13.55 8.46 13.91
C LYS A 76 -14.91 9.13 13.72
N ALA A 77 -15.34 9.92 14.68
CA ALA A 77 -16.63 10.63 14.65
C ALA A 77 -16.72 11.70 13.55
N THR A 78 -15.60 12.19 13.02
CA THR A 78 -15.53 13.32 12.08
C THR A 78 -14.99 12.97 10.71
N ARG A 79 -14.61 11.72 10.48
CA ARG A 79 -13.94 11.25 9.25
C ARG A 79 -14.76 10.17 8.54
N SER A 80 -14.62 10.10 7.23
CA SER A 80 -15.05 8.93 6.47
C SER A 80 -14.26 7.69 6.89
N LEU A 81 -14.76 6.51 6.57
CA LEU A 81 -14.09 5.25 6.93
C LEU A 81 -12.64 5.19 6.41
N MET A 82 -12.39 5.65 5.20
CA MET A 82 -11.05 5.66 4.59
C MET A 82 -10.12 6.66 5.30
N GLU A 83 -10.60 7.87 5.55
CA GLU A 83 -9.83 8.90 6.28
C GLU A 83 -9.51 8.46 7.71
N TYR A 84 -10.41 7.71 8.32
CA TYR A 84 -10.16 7.12 9.64
C TYR A 84 -9.06 6.04 9.58
N TYR A 85 -9.06 5.20 8.54
CA TYR A 85 -8.00 4.21 8.34
C TYR A 85 -6.63 4.88 8.17
N PHE A 86 -6.53 5.94 7.37
CA PHE A 86 -5.31 6.74 7.25
C PHE A 86 -4.87 7.35 8.60
N THR A 87 -5.83 7.75 9.44
CA THR A 87 -5.52 8.28 10.78
C THR A 87 -4.88 7.23 11.69
N CYS A 88 -5.16 5.94 11.48
CA CYS A 88 -4.58 4.84 12.27
C CYS A 88 -3.11 4.56 11.91
N THR A 89 -2.61 5.03 10.76
CA THR A 89 -1.26 4.70 10.26
C THR A 89 -0.16 4.94 11.31
N PRO A 90 -0.03 6.12 11.93
CA PRO A 90 1.02 6.34 12.94
C PRO A 90 0.71 5.73 14.31
N SER A 91 -0.55 5.50 14.66
CA SER A 91 -0.90 4.92 15.96
C SER A 91 -0.53 3.44 16.05
N LEU A 92 -0.56 2.70 14.94
CA LEU A 92 -0.21 1.28 14.91
C LEU A 92 1.25 1.01 15.30
N PRO A 93 2.26 1.65 14.70
CA PRO A 93 3.66 1.49 15.14
C PRO A 93 3.90 1.87 16.59
N LEU A 94 3.25 2.95 17.11
CA LEU A 94 3.35 3.34 18.51
C LEU A 94 2.80 2.27 19.44
N TYR A 95 1.62 1.73 19.13
CA TYR A 95 1.03 0.61 19.86
C TYR A 95 1.98 -0.60 19.90
N ILE A 96 2.58 -0.95 18.75
CA ILE A 96 3.52 -2.07 18.67
C ILE A 96 4.75 -1.81 19.53
N PHE A 97 5.32 -0.62 19.48
CA PHE A 97 6.47 -0.27 20.32
C PHE A 97 6.16 -0.38 21.82
N GLU A 98 4.97 -0.03 22.24
CA GLU A 98 4.59 -0.12 23.65
C GLU A 98 4.36 -1.56 24.11
N HIS A 99 3.68 -2.36 23.28
CA HIS A 99 3.24 -3.70 23.69
C HIS A 99 4.22 -4.83 23.33
N PHE A 100 5.18 -4.56 22.43
CA PHE A 100 6.14 -5.57 21.96
C PHE A 100 7.58 -5.06 22.14
N PRO A 101 8.16 -5.18 23.35
CA PRO A 101 9.49 -4.65 23.67
C PRO A 101 10.65 -5.12 22.77
N PRO A 102 10.66 -6.32 22.18
CA PRO A 102 11.73 -6.75 21.28
C PRO A 102 11.81 -5.96 19.98
N VAL A 103 10.74 -5.28 19.56
CA VAL A 103 10.71 -4.51 18.31
C VAL A 103 11.54 -3.24 18.48
N ASP A 104 12.65 -3.11 17.79
CA ASP A 104 13.53 -1.94 17.78
C ASP A 104 13.37 -1.07 16.53
N LEU A 105 13.03 -1.69 15.40
CA LEU A 105 12.71 -1.05 14.12
C LEU A 105 11.43 -1.65 13.58
N ILE A 106 10.42 -0.84 13.32
CA ILE A 106 9.15 -1.24 12.71
C ILE A 106 9.00 -0.60 11.34
N THR A 107 8.58 -1.38 10.35
CA THR A 107 8.29 -0.87 8.99
C THR A 107 6.82 -1.03 8.69
N TYR A 108 6.13 0.08 8.46
CA TYR A 108 4.77 0.08 7.92
C TYR A 108 4.80 -0.22 6.43
N LEU A 109 3.90 -1.08 5.98
CA LEU A 109 3.70 -1.46 4.59
C LEU A 109 2.23 -1.28 4.18
N ASP A 110 1.97 -0.70 3.01
CA ASP A 110 0.64 -0.78 2.41
C ASP A 110 0.30 -2.22 2.03
N SER A 111 -0.96 -2.61 2.23
CA SER A 111 -1.40 -4.01 2.03
C SER A 111 -1.45 -4.45 0.56
N ASP A 112 -1.28 -3.55 -0.40
CA ASP A 112 -1.21 -3.86 -1.82
C ASP A 112 0.22 -3.80 -2.41
N LEU A 113 1.23 -3.93 -1.54
CA LEU A 113 2.59 -4.26 -1.93
C LEU A 113 2.72 -5.78 -2.22
N PHE A 114 3.68 -6.13 -3.07
CA PHE A 114 4.06 -7.52 -3.34
C PHE A 114 5.56 -7.61 -3.59
N PHE A 115 6.24 -8.49 -2.85
CA PHE A 115 7.68 -8.67 -2.94
C PHE A 115 8.07 -9.61 -4.09
N PHE A 116 9.20 -9.32 -4.71
CA PHE A 116 9.81 -10.07 -5.81
C PHE A 116 11.25 -10.47 -5.53
N SER A 117 11.80 -9.99 -4.43
CA SER A 117 13.12 -10.39 -3.91
C SER A 117 13.30 -9.98 -2.45
N ASP A 118 14.41 -10.41 -1.87
CA ASP A 118 14.82 -10.12 -0.48
C ASP A 118 14.91 -8.59 -0.26
N PRO A 119 14.24 -8.03 0.77
CA PRO A 119 14.26 -6.61 1.08
C PRO A 119 15.54 -6.13 1.77
N GLU A 120 16.51 -6.99 2.08
CA GLU A 120 17.73 -6.59 2.78
C GLU A 120 18.45 -5.39 2.17
N PRO A 121 18.54 -5.19 0.83
CA PRO A 121 19.15 -3.98 0.27
C PRO A 121 18.47 -2.68 0.70
N VAL A 122 17.16 -2.70 1.04
CA VAL A 122 16.47 -1.53 1.61
C VAL A 122 16.90 -1.30 3.05
N PHE A 123 17.04 -2.36 3.84
CA PHE A 123 17.55 -2.25 5.22
C PHE A 123 19.00 -1.81 5.27
N ASP A 124 19.81 -2.17 4.27
CA ASP A 124 21.18 -1.67 4.12
C ASP A 124 21.22 -0.14 3.91
N GLU A 125 20.20 0.45 3.28
CA GLU A 125 20.08 1.92 3.19
C GLU A 125 19.59 2.55 4.51
N ILE A 126 18.75 1.84 5.27
CA ILE A 126 18.24 2.32 6.57
C ILE A 126 19.38 2.39 7.60
N GLN A 127 20.19 1.35 7.69
CA GLN A 127 21.32 1.23 8.65
C GLN A 127 20.95 1.70 10.06
N GLY A 128 21.71 2.68 10.59
CA GLY A 128 21.50 3.29 11.90
C GLY A 128 20.54 4.48 11.93
N ASN A 129 19.85 4.80 10.80
CA ASN A 129 18.90 5.89 10.78
C ASN A 129 17.65 5.57 11.59
N SER A 130 17.06 6.61 12.16
CA SER A 130 15.87 6.51 13.03
C SER A 130 14.58 6.43 12.23
N ILE A 131 14.56 7.01 11.03
CA ILE A 131 13.36 7.14 10.18
C ILE A 131 13.78 6.86 8.74
N ALA A 132 13.00 6.02 8.04
CA ALA A 132 13.18 5.83 6.61
C ALA A 132 11.86 6.09 5.86
N ILE A 133 11.95 6.86 4.79
CA ILE A 133 10.85 7.23 3.90
C ILE A 133 11.21 6.95 2.46
N ILE A 134 10.21 6.71 1.62
CA ILE A 134 10.42 6.40 0.21
C ILE A 134 9.65 7.38 -0.69
N GLY A 135 10.32 7.89 -1.73
CA GLY A 135 9.70 8.81 -2.67
C GLY A 135 8.74 8.13 -3.64
N HIS A 136 7.70 8.85 -4.09
CA HIS A 136 6.90 8.43 -5.25
C HIS A 136 7.73 8.39 -6.52
N LYS A 137 8.73 9.25 -6.64
CA LYS A 137 9.57 9.39 -7.84
C LYS A 137 8.74 9.61 -9.10
N PHE A 138 7.76 10.53 -9.04
CA PHE A 138 6.91 10.88 -10.18
C PHE A 138 7.74 11.36 -11.37
N PRO A 139 7.46 10.91 -12.61
CA PRO A 139 8.05 11.46 -13.81
C PRO A 139 7.61 12.92 -14.00
N PRO A 140 8.35 13.72 -14.81
CA PRO A 140 8.10 15.17 -14.94
C PRO A 140 6.65 15.56 -15.23
N HIS A 141 5.94 14.77 -16.04
CA HIS A 141 4.56 15.04 -16.41
C HIS A 141 3.53 14.74 -15.29
N PHE A 142 3.94 14.00 -14.24
CA PHE A 142 3.13 13.73 -13.05
C PHE A 142 3.63 14.45 -11.80
N ARG A 143 4.66 15.31 -11.89
CA ARG A 143 5.21 16.01 -10.73
C ARG A 143 4.19 16.84 -9.96
N HIS A 144 3.15 17.34 -10.61
CA HIS A 144 2.04 18.03 -9.95
C HIS A 144 1.31 17.16 -8.90
N LEU A 145 1.45 15.84 -8.94
CA LEU A 145 0.89 14.95 -7.93
C LEU A 145 1.67 15.00 -6.60
N GLU A 146 2.87 15.57 -6.57
CA GLU A 146 3.63 15.84 -5.33
C GLU A 146 2.92 16.83 -4.41
N ASP A 147 1.93 17.58 -4.90
CA ASP A 147 1.04 18.38 -4.06
C ASP A 147 0.34 17.53 -2.99
N ARG A 148 0.13 16.24 -3.28
CA ARG A 148 -0.44 15.24 -2.35
C ARG A 148 0.60 14.51 -1.50
N GLY A 149 1.89 14.78 -1.70
CA GLY A 149 3.03 14.19 -0.99
C GLY A 149 4.14 13.75 -1.96
N LYS A 150 5.35 14.21 -1.67
CA LYS A 150 6.58 13.75 -2.35
C LYS A 150 6.87 12.29 -2.01
N TYR A 151 6.61 11.94 -0.75
CA TYR A 151 6.85 10.59 -0.22
C TYR A 151 5.58 9.76 -0.20
N ASN A 152 5.76 8.44 -0.33
CA ASN A 152 4.68 7.46 -0.32
C ASN A 152 4.64 6.72 1.02
N VAL A 153 3.48 6.57 1.61
CA VAL A 153 3.29 5.84 2.87
C VAL A 153 3.55 4.34 2.70
N GLY A 154 3.53 3.82 1.47
CA GLY A 154 3.66 2.38 1.19
C GLY A 154 4.86 1.69 1.84
N TRP A 155 5.90 2.43 2.20
CA TRP A 155 7.00 1.99 3.05
C TRP A 155 7.46 3.15 3.93
N VAL A 156 7.29 3.04 5.25
CA VAL A 156 7.82 3.98 6.23
C VAL A 156 8.37 3.18 7.42
N SER A 157 9.63 3.44 7.81
CA SER A 157 10.24 2.76 8.95
C SER A 157 10.54 3.73 10.08
N PHE A 158 10.34 3.26 11.31
CA PHE A 158 10.66 3.99 12.53
C PHE A 158 11.48 3.12 13.46
N ARG A 159 12.53 3.70 14.06
CA ARG A 159 13.32 3.06 15.10
C ARG A 159 12.82 3.47 16.47
N ARG A 160 12.91 2.57 17.43
CA ARG A 160 12.59 2.84 18.84
C ARG A 160 13.74 3.62 19.50
N ASP A 161 14.02 4.81 19.01
CA ASP A 161 14.96 5.76 19.61
C ASP A 161 14.30 7.14 19.76
N ALA A 162 15.04 8.10 20.33
CA ALA A 162 14.47 9.42 20.62
C ALA A 162 13.95 10.14 19.36
N SER A 163 14.65 10.04 18.22
CA SER A 163 14.25 10.70 16.98
C SER A 163 13.05 10.00 16.31
N GLY A 164 13.10 8.67 16.21
CA GLY A 164 12.01 7.89 15.63
C GLY A 164 10.71 8.01 16.42
N LEU A 165 10.77 7.95 17.76
CA LEU A 165 9.60 8.11 18.61
C LEU A 165 9.04 9.54 18.57
N ALA A 166 9.91 10.56 18.55
CA ALA A 166 9.47 11.96 18.43
C ALA A 166 8.76 12.21 17.08
N CYS A 167 9.32 11.67 15.98
CA CYS A 167 8.70 11.75 14.66
C CYS A 167 7.33 11.06 14.65
N LEU A 168 7.27 9.84 15.13
CA LEU A 168 6.05 9.03 15.12
C LEU A 168 4.96 9.64 16.00
N SER A 169 5.31 10.20 17.17
CA SER A 169 4.36 10.93 18.03
C SER A 169 3.82 12.17 17.35
N TRP A 170 4.70 12.98 16.74
CA TRP A 170 4.26 14.16 15.97
C TRP A 170 3.36 13.79 14.78
N TYR A 171 3.70 12.72 14.09
CA TYR A 171 2.92 12.21 12.96
C TYR A 171 1.51 11.79 13.41
N ARG A 172 1.42 11.06 14.54
CA ARG A 172 0.14 10.71 15.16
C ARG A 172 -0.69 11.94 15.52
N GLU A 173 -0.11 12.91 16.25
CA GLU A 173 -0.79 14.15 16.62
C GLU A 173 -1.32 14.89 15.40
N SER A 174 -0.49 15.01 14.36
CA SER A 174 -0.87 15.66 13.11
C SER A 174 -2.03 14.95 12.40
N CYS A 175 -2.01 13.61 12.35
CA CYS A 175 -3.10 12.83 11.75
C CYS A 175 -4.38 12.89 12.59
N LEU A 176 -4.29 12.94 13.91
CA LEU A 176 -5.46 13.13 14.79
C LEU A 176 -6.08 14.51 14.60
N GLU A 177 -5.26 15.56 14.48
CA GLU A 177 -5.73 16.91 14.21
C GLU A 177 -6.41 17.00 12.84
N TRP A 178 -5.73 16.55 11.77
CA TRP A 178 -6.23 16.65 10.41
C TRP A 178 -5.75 15.47 9.55
N CYS A 179 -6.65 14.68 8.99
CA CYS A 179 -6.34 13.58 8.08
C CYS A 179 -7.57 13.32 7.17
N TYR A 180 -7.69 14.10 6.08
CA TYR A 180 -8.80 14.01 5.14
C TYR A 180 -8.30 13.75 3.72
N ASP A 181 -9.08 13.01 2.92
CA ASP A 181 -8.77 12.69 1.51
C ASP A 181 -9.11 13.88 0.59
N ARG A 182 -8.49 15.02 0.88
CA ARG A 182 -8.57 16.25 0.08
C ARG A 182 -7.31 17.08 0.28
N LEU A 183 -6.94 17.82 -0.74
CA LEU A 183 -5.85 18.79 -0.65
C LEU A 183 -6.39 20.08 -0.04
N GLU A 184 -5.89 20.46 1.13
CA GLU A 184 -6.30 21.65 1.88
C GLU A 184 -5.12 22.18 2.69
N ASP A 185 -4.76 23.45 2.51
CA ASP A 185 -3.69 24.13 3.24
C ASP A 185 -2.34 23.35 3.29
N GLY A 186 -1.98 22.71 2.17
CA GLY A 186 -0.74 21.92 2.06
C GLY A 186 -0.79 20.58 2.81
N LYS A 187 -1.97 20.12 3.23
CA LYS A 187 -2.22 18.82 3.86
C LYS A 187 -2.96 17.89 2.88
N PHE A 188 -2.68 16.61 2.96
CA PHE A 188 -3.39 15.55 2.23
C PHE A 188 -3.22 14.22 2.95
N ALA A 189 -4.33 13.65 3.44
CA ALA A 189 -4.38 12.38 4.18
C ALA A 189 -3.28 12.30 5.27
N ASP A 190 -2.75 11.14 5.50
CA ASP A 190 -1.57 10.88 6.33
C ASP A 190 -0.27 11.15 5.56
N GLN A 191 -0.29 10.94 4.25
CA GLN A 191 0.88 10.92 3.38
C GLN A 191 1.65 12.26 3.32
N LYS A 192 0.95 13.39 3.24
CA LYS A 192 1.60 14.71 3.07
C LYS A 192 2.47 15.10 4.27
N TYR A 193 2.22 14.52 5.43
CA TYR A 193 3.03 14.77 6.62
C TYR A 193 4.46 14.24 6.50
N LEU A 194 4.70 13.21 5.68
CA LEU A 194 6.03 12.67 5.45
C LEU A 194 6.98 13.70 4.81
N ASP A 195 6.45 14.67 4.07
CA ASP A 195 7.25 15.73 3.42
C ASP A 195 7.98 16.60 4.45
N TYR A 196 7.49 16.67 5.68
CA TYR A 196 8.09 17.45 6.77
C TYR A 196 9.16 16.68 7.54
N PHE A 197 9.28 15.34 7.39
CA PHE A 197 10.20 14.54 8.19
C PHE A 197 11.66 14.94 8.01
N PRO A 198 12.19 15.14 6.77
CA PRO A 198 13.61 15.48 6.59
C PRO A 198 14.02 16.80 7.22
N ASP A 199 13.13 17.79 7.24
CA ASP A 199 13.42 19.12 7.78
C ASP A 199 13.19 19.22 9.29
N ARG A 200 12.36 18.32 9.83
CA ARG A 200 11.87 18.41 11.22
C ARG A 200 12.59 17.46 12.18
N PHE A 201 13.10 16.34 11.69
CA PHE A 201 13.70 15.30 12.51
C PHE A 201 15.10 14.95 12.03
N SER A 202 15.96 14.54 12.98
CA SER A 202 17.29 14.03 12.67
C SER A 202 17.25 12.57 12.27
N ASN A 203 18.30 12.10 11.60
CA ASN A 203 18.49 10.69 11.22
C ASN A 203 17.33 10.16 10.34
N VAL A 204 16.88 10.97 9.38
CA VAL A 204 15.93 10.58 8.34
C VAL A 204 16.69 10.19 7.09
N VAL A 205 16.41 9.02 6.54
CA VAL A 205 16.93 8.56 5.25
C VAL A 205 15.81 8.47 4.22
N GLU A 206 16.04 9.04 3.04
CA GLU A 206 15.21 8.84 1.87
C GLU A 206 15.76 7.66 1.06
N LEU A 207 15.00 6.57 0.98
CA LEU A 207 15.37 5.35 0.29
C LEU A 207 15.52 5.59 -1.22
N GLN A 208 16.66 5.13 -1.78
CA GLN A 208 17.04 5.40 -3.16
C GLN A 208 16.93 4.18 -4.07
N HIS A 209 16.90 2.95 -3.52
CA HIS A 209 16.90 1.73 -4.30
C HIS A 209 15.77 1.74 -5.35
N LYS A 210 16.12 1.60 -6.63
CA LYS A 210 15.17 1.71 -7.77
C LYS A 210 14.14 0.58 -7.79
N GLY A 211 14.51 -0.59 -7.29
CA GLY A 211 13.63 -1.75 -7.16
C GLY A 211 12.67 -1.68 -5.97
N ALA A 212 12.80 -0.69 -5.10
CA ALA A 212 11.88 -0.44 -4.00
C ALA A 212 10.81 0.58 -4.42
N ASN A 213 9.54 0.26 -4.16
CA ASN A 213 8.36 1.09 -4.49
C ASN A 213 8.19 1.36 -6.00
N LEU A 214 8.57 0.39 -6.86
CA LEU A 214 8.14 0.44 -8.25
C LEU A 214 6.61 0.36 -8.31
N ALA A 215 5.97 1.23 -9.09
CA ALA A 215 4.52 1.40 -9.06
C ALA A 215 3.98 1.94 -10.40
N PRO A 216 2.65 1.94 -10.63
CA PRO A 216 2.06 2.51 -11.84
C PRO A 216 2.48 3.95 -12.12
N TRP A 217 2.71 4.76 -11.10
CA TRP A 217 3.03 6.18 -11.24
C TRP A 217 4.49 6.49 -11.61
N ASN A 218 5.43 5.57 -11.37
CA ASN A 218 6.86 5.81 -11.63
C ASN A 218 7.51 4.81 -12.59
N ILE A 219 6.81 3.75 -12.98
CA ILE A 219 7.35 2.69 -13.84
C ILE A 219 7.91 3.19 -15.17
N SER A 220 7.38 4.32 -15.67
CA SER A 220 7.86 4.95 -16.91
C SER A 220 9.25 5.58 -16.79
N ASN A 221 9.78 5.76 -15.57
CA ASN A 221 11.13 6.29 -15.35
C ASN A 221 12.23 5.26 -15.63
N TYR A 222 11.90 3.98 -15.72
CA TYR A 222 12.86 2.89 -15.66
C TYR A 222 12.75 1.93 -16.84
N GLN A 223 13.85 1.29 -17.17
CA GLN A 223 13.88 0.13 -18.06
C GLN A 223 13.65 -1.13 -17.25
N ILE A 224 12.53 -1.81 -17.52
CA ILE A 224 12.19 -3.07 -16.85
C ILE A 224 12.57 -4.23 -17.76
N HIS A 225 13.45 -5.10 -17.28
CA HIS A 225 13.91 -6.26 -18.02
C HIS A 225 14.11 -7.46 -17.09
N LYS A 226 14.40 -8.62 -17.67
CA LYS A 226 14.65 -9.86 -16.94
C LYS A 226 16.09 -10.30 -17.10
N THR A 227 16.74 -10.65 -15.99
CA THR A 227 18.07 -11.23 -15.97
C THR A 227 18.03 -12.52 -15.15
N GLY A 228 18.17 -13.66 -15.80
CA GLY A 228 17.96 -14.95 -15.15
C GLY A 228 16.51 -15.10 -14.64
N SER A 229 16.35 -15.36 -13.36
CA SER A 229 15.05 -15.47 -12.68
C SER A 229 14.53 -14.13 -12.15
N TYR A 230 15.35 -13.07 -12.16
CA TYR A 230 15.02 -11.80 -11.52
C TYR A 230 14.49 -10.75 -12.50
N VAL A 231 13.55 -9.94 -12.02
CA VAL A 231 13.13 -8.71 -12.69
C VAL A 231 14.07 -7.59 -12.27
N MET A 232 14.57 -6.85 -13.24
CA MET A 232 15.48 -5.73 -13.03
C MET A 232 14.77 -4.40 -13.32
N VAL A 233 15.08 -3.41 -12.51
CA VAL A 233 14.68 -2.00 -12.64
C VAL A 233 15.97 -1.22 -12.92
N ASP A 234 16.24 -0.92 -14.18
CA ASP A 234 17.56 -0.51 -14.69
C ASP A 234 18.64 -1.54 -14.30
N ASP A 235 19.56 -1.14 -13.42
CA ASP A 235 20.71 -1.92 -12.93
C ASP A 235 20.47 -2.62 -11.59
N GLN A 236 19.29 -2.45 -10.98
CA GLN A 236 18.96 -2.98 -9.66
C GLN A 236 17.83 -4.01 -9.72
N GLN A 237 17.82 -4.97 -8.81
CA GLN A 237 16.78 -5.98 -8.72
C GLN A 237 15.48 -5.39 -8.19
N LEU A 238 14.34 -5.76 -8.77
CA LEU A 238 13.03 -5.42 -8.21
C LEU A 238 12.86 -6.08 -6.85
N ILE A 239 12.64 -5.27 -5.82
CA ILE A 239 12.37 -5.74 -4.45
C ILE A 239 10.88 -5.88 -4.25
N PHE A 240 10.12 -4.80 -4.40
CA PHE A 240 8.67 -4.85 -4.32
C PHE A 240 7.99 -3.88 -5.30
N TYR A 241 6.80 -4.27 -5.72
CA TYR A 241 5.92 -3.47 -6.56
C TYR A 241 4.68 -3.05 -5.76
N HIS A 242 4.29 -1.78 -5.87
CA HIS A 242 3.08 -1.25 -5.26
C HIS A 242 1.94 -1.34 -6.27
N PHE A 243 1.03 -2.30 -6.08
CA PHE A 243 -0.08 -2.57 -7.00
C PHE A 243 -1.26 -1.61 -6.82
N HIS A 244 -0.93 -0.32 -6.68
CA HIS A 244 -1.92 0.74 -6.53
C HIS A 244 -2.95 0.72 -7.66
N GLY A 245 -4.24 0.78 -7.28
CA GLY A 245 -5.33 0.85 -8.24
C GLY A 245 -5.74 -0.48 -8.88
N VAL A 246 -5.09 -1.61 -8.54
CA VAL A 246 -5.55 -2.93 -8.97
C VAL A 246 -6.91 -3.23 -8.37
N LYS A 247 -7.91 -3.52 -9.23
CA LYS A 247 -9.29 -3.78 -8.83
C LYS A 247 -9.81 -5.06 -9.48
N HIS A 248 -10.50 -5.88 -8.69
CA HIS A 248 -11.25 -7.01 -9.23
C HIS A 248 -12.46 -6.50 -10.02
N VAL A 249 -12.66 -7.06 -11.21
CA VAL A 249 -13.79 -6.72 -12.09
C VAL A 249 -14.84 -7.83 -12.04
N ILE A 250 -14.52 -9.01 -12.56
CA ILE A 250 -15.41 -10.19 -12.54
C ILE A 250 -14.60 -11.46 -12.78
N GLY A 251 -14.90 -12.55 -12.06
CA GLY A 251 -14.18 -13.82 -12.20
C GLY A 251 -12.66 -13.63 -12.07
N PRO A 252 -11.84 -14.10 -13.03
CA PRO A 252 -10.39 -13.93 -13.01
C PRO A 252 -9.93 -12.57 -13.58
N MET A 253 -10.83 -11.63 -13.84
CA MET A 253 -10.51 -10.36 -14.49
C MET A 253 -10.27 -9.26 -13.47
N TYR A 254 -9.17 -8.52 -13.69
CA TYR A 254 -8.75 -7.39 -12.87
C TYR A 254 -8.39 -6.19 -13.74
N ASP A 255 -8.72 -4.99 -13.30
CA ASP A 255 -8.15 -3.76 -13.83
C ASP A 255 -6.77 -3.56 -13.21
N SER A 256 -5.77 -3.27 -14.03
CA SER A 256 -4.38 -3.08 -13.59
C SER A 256 -4.10 -1.72 -12.96
N GLY A 257 -4.98 -0.73 -13.12
CA GLY A 257 -4.76 0.64 -12.70
C GLY A 257 -3.76 1.44 -13.56
N LEU A 258 -3.03 0.80 -14.49
CA LEU A 258 -1.99 1.45 -15.30
C LEU A 258 -2.49 2.56 -16.22
N SER A 259 -3.73 2.48 -16.67
CA SER A 259 -4.31 3.50 -17.57
C SER A 259 -4.40 4.87 -16.93
N GLY A 260 -4.59 4.93 -15.61
CA GLY A 260 -4.58 6.19 -14.85
C GLY A 260 -3.25 6.94 -14.91
N TYR A 261 -2.17 6.22 -15.21
CA TYR A 261 -0.81 6.75 -15.32
C TYR A 261 -0.28 6.73 -16.77
N HIS A 262 -1.16 6.59 -17.76
CA HIS A 262 -0.84 6.57 -19.19
C HIS A 262 0.23 5.54 -19.58
N PHE A 263 0.37 4.46 -18.81
CA PHE A 263 1.34 3.41 -19.07
C PHE A 263 0.70 2.21 -19.75
N LYS A 264 1.31 1.71 -20.84
CA LYS A 264 0.84 0.51 -21.53
C LYS A 264 1.46 -0.74 -20.92
N MET A 265 0.62 -1.74 -20.65
CA MET A 265 1.04 -3.05 -20.20
C MET A 265 1.98 -3.73 -21.21
N THR A 266 3.27 -3.84 -20.87
CA THR A 266 4.23 -4.60 -21.66
C THR A 266 4.16 -6.10 -21.35
N LYS A 267 4.72 -6.95 -22.23
CA LYS A 267 4.74 -8.40 -22.01
C LYS A 267 5.46 -8.79 -20.72
N ILE A 268 6.57 -8.11 -20.40
CA ILE A 268 7.34 -8.39 -19.19
C ILE A 268 6.56 -7.99 -17.94
N ILE A 269 5.99 -6.79 -17.90
CA ILE A 269 5.18 -6.29 -16.77
C ILE A 269 3.98 -7.20 -16.52
N ARG A 270 3.29 -7.62 -17.61
CA ARG A 270 2.17 -8.55 -17.51
C ARG A 270 2.59 -9.88 -16.89
N ASN A 271 3.63 -10.51 -17.44
CA ASN A 271 3.98 -11.87 -17.08
C ASN A 271 4.73 -12.00 -15.76
N GLU A 272 5.61 -11.03 -15.47
CA GLU A 272 6.54 -11.13 -14.33
C GLU A 272 6.02 -10.39 -13.10
N LEU A 273 5.14 -9.35 -13.25
CA LEU A 273 4.61 -8.58 -12.14
C LEU A 273 3.12 -8.88 -11.91
N TYR A 274 2.27 -8.52 -12.89
CA TYR A 274 0.82 -8.57 -12.68
C TYR A 274 0.26 -9.99 -12.63
N LYS A 275 0.73 -10.90 -13.46
CA LYS A 275 0.23 -12.28 -13.50
C LYS A 275 0.45 -13.03 -12.18
N PRO A 276 1.64 -13.00 -11.55
CA PRO A 276 1.85 -13.62 -10.24
C PRO A 276 0.93 -13.02 -9.17
N TYR A 277 0.87 -11.69 -9.08
CA TYR A 277 0.04 -11.00 -8.11
C TYR A 277 -1.44 -11.31 -8.27
N ILE A 278 -1.99 -11.19 -9.49
CA ILE A 278 -3.39 -11.47 -9.77
C ILE A 278 -3.75 -12.94 -9.52
N HIS A 279 -2.83 -13.85 -9.85
CA HIS A 279 -3.03 -15.27 -9.54
C HIS A 279 -3.14 -15.49 -8.02
N CYS A 280 -2.28 -14.86 -7.26
CA CYS A 280 -2.31 -14.87 -5.80
C CYS A 280 -3.63 -14.29 -5.25
N LEU A 281 -4.05 -13.11 -5.73
CA LEU A 281 -5.34 -12.51 -5.36
C LEU A 281 -6.52 -13.45 -5.65
N PHE A 282 -6.56 -14.04 -6.83
CA PHE A 282 -7.63 -14.95 -7.22
C PHE A 282 -7.68 -16.21 -6.34
N GLN A 283 -6.54 -16.80 -6.03
CA GLN A 283 -6.45 -17.94 -5.11
C GLN A 283 -6.93 -17.58 -3.70
N ASN A 284 -6.51 -16.42 -3.18
CA ASN A 284 -6.92 -15.96 -1.86
C ASN A 284 -8.43 -15.75 -1.77
N ARG A 285 -9.03 -15.10 -2.77
CA ARG A 285 -10.50 -14.91 -2.83
C ARG A 285 -11.28 -16.22 -2.82
N THR A 286 -10.75 -17.28 -3.41
CA THR A 286 -11.41 -18.59 -3.40
C THR A 286 -11.31 -19.31 -2.06
N LYS A 287 -10.32 -18.98 -1.23
CA LYS A 287 -10.10 -19.56 0.11
C LYS A 287 -10.87 -18.83 1.21
N ILE A 288 -11.15 -17.54 1.02
CA ILE A 288 -11.89 -16.73 1.98
C ILE A 288 -13.32 -17.23 2.10
N THR A 289 -13.88 -17.30 3.31
CA THR A 289 -15.22 -17.79 3.57
C THR A 289 -16.31 -17.05 2.78
N SER A 290 -17.43 -17.72 2.52
CA SER A 290 -18.54 -17.14 1.74
C SER A 290 -19.10 -15.84 2.34
N GLU A 291 -19.09 -15.70 3.66
CA GLU A 291 -19.56 -14.50 4.37
C GLU A 291 -18.68 -13.30 4.12
N VAL A 292 -17.37 -13.46 4.23
CA VAL A 292 -16.39 -12.43 3.93
C VAL A 292 -16.41 -12.05 2.43
N ASN A 293 -16.52 -13.04 1.56
CA ASN A 293 -16.64 -12.82 0.11
C ASN A 293 -17.89 -12.02 -0.28
N GLN A 294 -18.99 -12.10 0.44
CA GLN A 294 -20.17 -11.26 0.17
C GLN A 294 -19.87 -9.77 0.36
N GLY A 295 -19.17 -9.41 1.42
CA GLY A 295 -18.73 -8.01 1.64
C GLY A 295 -17.82 -7.48 0.53
N ILE A 296 -16.97 -8.33 -0.03
CA ILE A 296 -16.09 -8.00 -1.17
C ILE A 296 -16.89 -7.81 -2.48
N ARG A 297 -18.01 -8.52 -2.64
CA ARG A 297 -18.80 -8.53 -3.89
C ARG A 297 -19.74 -7.34 -4.07
N TYR A 298 -20.33 -6.81 -3.02
CA TYR A 298 -21.55 -6.01 -3.15
C TYR A 298 -21.39 -4.48 -2.99
N GLY A 299 -20.24 -3.98 -2.58
CA GLY A 299 -20.03 -2.54 -2.39
C GLY A 299 -20.05 -1.69 -3.66
N ALA A 300 -20.00 -2.28 -4.87
CA ALA A 300 -19.84 -1.54 -6.11
C ALA A 300 -20.60 -2.09 -7.35
N MET A 301 -21.44 -3.11 -7.20
CA MET A 301 -21.80 -3.97 -8.34
C MET A 301 -22.79 -3.39 -9.38
N TYR A 302 -23.53 -2.33 -9.15
CA TYR A 302 -24.62 -1.94 -10.06
C TYR A 302 -24.43 -0.67 -10.88
N ARG A 303 -23.49 0.21 -10.58
CA ARG A 303 -23.22 1.41 -11.41
C ARG A 303 -21.85 1.40 -12.10
N THR A 304 -20.92 0.62 -11.62
CA THR A 304 -19.53 0.57 -12.10
C THR A 304 -19.32 -0.51 -13.17
N CYS A 305 -20.17 -1.53 -13.22
CA CYS A 305 -19.94 -2.76 -14.00
C CYS A 305 -19.76 -2.49 -15.52
N VAL A 306 -20.53 -1.59 -16.13
CA VAL A 306 -20.40 -1.29 -17.57
C VAL A 306 -19.15 -0.46 -17.84
N MET A 307 -18.85 0.51 -16.98
CA MET A 307 -17.67 1.36 -17.15
C MET A 307 -16.38 0.61 -16.83
N ASP A 308 -16.38 -0.28 -15.85
CA ASP A 308 -15.21 -1.09 -15.49
C ASP A 308 -14.96 -2.21 -16.53
N VAL A 309 -16.01 -2.76 -17.11
CA VAL A 309 -15.88 -3.67 -18.27
C VAL A 309 -15.31 -2.93 -19.48
N LEU A 310 -15.74 -1.71 -19.75
CA LEU A 310 -15.19 -0.89 -20.84
C LEU A 310 -13.73 -0.49 -20.57
N ARG A 311 -13.38 -0.17 -19.33
CA ARG A 311 -11.98 0.07 -18.90
C ARG A 311 -11.13 -1.19 -19.03
N TYR A 312 -11.67 -2.35 -18.66
CA TYR A 312 -11.00 -3.64 -18.83
C TYR A 312 -10.64 -3.91 -20.30
N PHE A 313 -11.55 -3.64 -21.24
CA PHE A 313 -11.27 -3.79 -22.67
C PHE A 313 -10.22 -2.80 -23.18
N ASN A 314 -10.09 -1.64 -22.57
CA ASN A 314 -9.04 -0.66 -22.92
C ASN A 314 -7.64 -1.03 -22.38
N ASN A 315 -7.55 -1.80 -21.28
CA ASN A 315 -6.28 -2.08 -20.59
C ASN A 315 -5.62 -3.42 -20.94
N ASP A 316 -6.14 -4.18 -21.93
CA ASP A 316 -5.51 -5.41 -22.49
C ASP A 316 -5.09 -6.48 -21.48
N PHE A 317 -5.74 -6.56 -20.29
CA PHE A 317 -5.36 -7.55 -19.28
C PHE A 317 -6.33 -8.74 -19.22
N ARG A 318 -5.83 -9.93 -19.56
CA ARG A 318 -6.53 -11.22 -19.43
C ARG A 318 -5.65 -12.27 -18.78
N VAL A 319 -6.18 -12.96 -17.78
CA VAL A 319 -5.50 -14.08 -17.13
C VAL A 319 -5.50 -15.35 -17.99
N ASN A 320 -6.43 -15.49 -18.94
CA ASN A 320 -6.52 -16.63 -19.86
C ASN A 320 -6.79 -16.16 -21.29
N GLY A 321 -5.74 -15.99 -22.06
CA GLY A 321 -5.58 -16.26 -23.49
C GLY A 321 -6.56 -15.71 -24.53
N PHE A 322 -7.53 -14.83 -24.25
CA PHE A 322 -8.40 -14.25 -25.28
C PHE A 322 -8.16 -12.75 -25.47
N SER A 323 -7.84 -12.38 -26.71
CA SER A 323 -7.61 -11.00 -27.13
C SER A 323 -8.84 -10.44 -27.80
N ILE A 324 -9.30 -9.25 -27.41
CA ILE A 324 -10.11 -8.38 -28.25
C ILE A 324 -9.44 -7.01 -28.23
N SER A 325 -9.06 -6.56 -29.41
CA SER A 325 -8.43 -5.26 -29.64
C SER A 325 -9.47 -4.17 -29.71
N ALA A 326 -9.13 -3.05 -29.10
CA ALA A 326 -9.51 -1.68 -29.35
C ALA A 326 -11.01 -1.28 -29.34
N LEU A 327 -11.34 -0.37 -28.44
CA LEU A 327 -12.15 0.81 -28.78
C LEU A 327 -11.95 1.95 -27.78
N SER A 328 -11.49 3.06 -28.34
CA SER A 328 -11.55 4.48 -27.95
C SER A 328 -11.12 4.97 -26.56
N SER A 329 -10.11 5.79 -26.65
CA SER A 329 -9.60 6.81 -25.71
C SER A 329 -10.69 7.76 -25.18
N HIS A 330 -10.83 7.82 -23.84
CA HIS A 330 -11.26 9.04 -23.17
C HIS A 330 -10.49 9.20 -21.83
N PRO A 331 -9.97 10.40 -21.56
CA PRO A 331 -9.16 10.66 -20.38
C PRO A 331 -10.04 10.77 -19.14
N TYR A 332 -9.58 10.20 -18.06
CA TYR A 332 -10.18 10.36 -16.74
C TYR A 332 -9.92 11.76 -16.20
N VAL A 333 -11.00 12.52 -16.08
CA VAL A 333 -10.99 13.78 -15.33
C VAL A 333 -11.08 13.45 -13.84
N ILE A 334 -9.99 13.61 -13.13
CA ILE A 334 -9.97 13.68 -11.68
C ILE A 334 -10.71 14.95 -11.28
N GLY A 335 -11.84 14.78 -10.59
CA GLY A 335 -12.57 15.79 -9.82
C GLY A 335 -12.79 17.14 -10.49
N ARG A 336 -13.89 17.33 -11.25
CA ARG A 336 -14.43 18.66 -11.47
C ARG A 336 -15.08 19.15 -10.18
N GLY A 337 -14.39 20.03 -9.47
CA GLY A 337 -15.02 20.90 -8.50
C GLY A 337 -16.16 21.69 -9.15
N ASN A 338 -17.35 21.60 -8.60
CA ASN A 338 -18.53 22.38 -8.96
C ASN A 338 -18.25 23.87 -8.77
N ARG A 339 -17.95 24.59 -9.85
CA ARG A 339 -18.19 26.03 -9.88
C ARG A 339 -19.68 26.25 -10.13
N ARG A 340 -20.45 26.50 -9.10
CA ARG A 340 -21.69 27.25 -9.22
C ARG A 340 -21.35 28.73 -9.15
N GLY A 341 -21.32 29.36 -10.31
CA GLY A 341 -21.33 30.81 -10.44
C GLY A 341 -22.67 31.37 -9.96
N GLY A 342 -22.56 32.48 -9.23
CA GLY A 342 -23.70 33.21 -8.75
C GLY A 342 -24.44 34.03 -9.86
N ARG A 343 -25.66 34.27 -9.59
CA ARG A 343 -26.37 35.55 -9.73
C ARG A 343 -27.18 35.77 -8.47
#